data_f86f01975ef78ce8475aeb183c59fb58
#
_entry.id   f86f01975ef78ce8475aeb183c59fb58
#
_cell.length_a   1.000
_cell.length_b   1.000
_cell.length_c   1.000
_cell.angle_alpha   90.00
_cell.angle_beta   90.00
_cell.angle_gamma   90.00
#
_symmetry.space_group_name_H-M   'P 1'
#
loop_
_entity.id
_entity.type
_entity.pdbx_description
1 polymer ?
#
loop_
_entity_poly.entity_id
_entity_poly.type
_entity_poly.pdbx_seq_one_letter_code
_entity_poly.pdbx_strand_id
1 'polypeptide(L)'
;YTVSFDANGGSNAPNSQKKTHGQNLILTVAVPTRPNHVFLGWAADSSATSVAYAPGATYTAEEDVTLYAVWQERNYDFSVSDLTVTPDEIEQYGKVTIKFRLDSWDRNLPYEDIPVEVLLNGAVIYSTTVNFSAYGVQNIVFDLNVGASLGEQTLVARVNWADHNSETRTGNNTTSATFTVKKVVETSASPISVNGEY
;
A
#
# COMPACT_ATOMS: atom_id res chain seq x y z
N TYR A 1 -32.54 23.66 -20.40
CA TYR A 1 -32.19 23.43 -19.00
C TYR A 1 -30.69 23.37 -18.80
N THR A 2 -30.25 23.66 -17.59
CA THR A 2 -28.83 23.59 -17.20
C THR A 2 -28.65 22.50 -16.14
N VAL A 3 -27.74 21.58 -16.41
CA VAL A 3 -27.27 20.60 -15.42
C VAL A 3 -25.90 21.05 -14.94
N SER A 4 -25.83 21.52 -13.69
CA SER A 4 -24.59 21.95 -13.04
C SER A 4 -24.04 20.82 -12.18
N PHE A 5 -22.73 20.84 -11.93
CA PHE A 5 -22.05 19.84 -11.10
C PHE A 5 -21.33 20.52 -9.93
N ASP A 6 -21.47 19.97 -8.74
CA ASP A 6 -20.79 20.40 -7.53
C ASP A 6 -19.97 19.25 -6.98
N ALA A 7 -18.69 19.50 -6.72
CA ALA A 7 -17.79 18.48 -6.18
C ALA A 7 -18.09 18.11 -4.71
N ASN A 8 -19.02 18.78 -4.04
CA ASN A 8 -19.52 18.48 -2.70
C ASN A 8 -18.39 18.19 -1.68
N GLY A 9 -17.53 19.18 -1.52
CA GLY A 9 -16.33 19.08 -0.65
C GLY A 9 -15.09 18.48 -1.33
N GLY A 10 -15.19 18.16 -2.62
CA GLY A 10 -14.06 17.79 -3.48
C GLY A 10 -13.57 18.96 -4.34
N SER A 11 -12.82 18.63 -5.37
CA SER A 11 -12.26 19.55 -6.38
C SER A 11 -12.53 19.03 -7.79
N ASN A 12 -12.28 19.87 -8.82
CA ASN A 12 -12.38 19.49 -10.22
C ASN A 12 -13.80 19.06 -10.65
N ALA A 13 -14.85 19.73 -10.12
CA ALA A 13 -16.19 19.51 -10.62
C ALA A 13 -16.25 19.76 -12.15
N PRO A 14 -16.94 18.92 -12.92
CA PRO A 14 -17.12 19.14 -14.35
C PRO A 14 -17.86 20.44 -14.66
N ASN A 15 -17.65 20.97 -15.86
CA ASN A 15 -18.41 22.10 -16.35
C ASN A 15 -19.89 21.73 -16.54
N SER A 16 -20.79 22.72 -16.36
CA SER A 16 -22.22 22.52 -16.58
C SER A 16 -22.52 22.12 -18.03
N GLN A 17 -23.57 21.31 -18.22
CA GLN A 17 -24.08 20.86 -19.50
C GLN A 17 -25.45 21.49 -19.81
N LYS A 18 -25.76 21.68 -21.07
CA LYS A 18 -27.07 22.16 -21.54
C LYS A 18 -27.92 20.97 -22.00
N LYS A 19 -29.13 20.88 -21.47
CA LYS A 19 -30.17 19.94 -21.91
C LYS A 19 -31.23 20.65 -22.73
N THR A 20 -31.50 20.14 -23.93
CA THR A 20 -32.58 20.61 -24.79
C THR A 20 -33.90 19.98 -24.37
N HIS A 21 -34.97 20.78 -24.35
CA HIS A 21 -36.33 20.27 -24.06
C HIS A 21 -36.68 19.10 -24.99
N GLY A 22 -37.26 18.06 -24.47
CA GLY A 22 -37.65 16.85 -25.18
C GLY A 22 -36.49 15.94 -25.62
N GLN A 23 -35.23 16.28 -25.32
CA GLN A 23 -34.07 15.45 -25.66
C GLN A 23 -33.34 14.95 -24.39
N ASN A 24 -32.95 13.71 -24.40
CA ASN A 24 -32.14 13.14 -23.30
C ASN A 24 -30.73 13.74 -23.35
N LEU A 25 -30.13 13.98 -22.16
CA LEU A 25 -28.77 14.41 -22.00
C LEU A 25 -27.92 13.24 -21.45
N ILE A 26 -26.81 12.95 -22.11
CA ILE A 26 -25.80 12.06 -21.53
C ILE A 26 -24.89 12.89 -20.64
N LEU A 27 -24.87 12.57 -19.35
CA LEU A 27 -24.01 13.23 -18.38
C LEU A 27 -22.53 12.97 -18.69
N THR A 28 -21.68 13.94 -18.38
CA THR A 28 -20.24 13.81 -18.55
C THR A 28 -19.68 12.58 -17.81
N VAL A 29 -18.64 11.98 -18.39
CA VAL A 29 -17.87 10.91 -17.74
C VAL A 29 -16.74 11.48 -16.86
N ALA A 30 -16.48 12.80 -16.94
CA ALA A 30 -15.51 13.44 -16.05
C ALA A 30 -15.98 13.38 -14.60
N VAL A 31 -15.05 13.05 -13.70
CA VAL A 31 -15.33 12.87 -12.28
C VAL A 31 -14.52 13.86 -11.44
N PRO A 32 -15.08 14.35 -10.33
CA PRO A 32 -14.37 15.19 -9.37
C PRO A 32 -13.38 14.35 -8.57
N THR A 33 -12.52 15.02 -7.80
CA THR A 33 -11.56 14.39 -6.90
C THR A 33 -11.77 14.88 -5.48
N ARG A 34 -11.57 14.02 -4.48
CA ARG A 34 -11.58 14.36 -3.06
C ARG A 34 -10.55 13.48 -2.34
N PRO A 35 -9.61 14.08 -1.58
CA PRO A 35 -8.67 13.31 -0.79
C PRO A 35 -9.41 12.29 0.10
N ASN A 36 -8.89 11.07 0.18
CA ASN A 36 -9.40 10.01 1.03
C ASN A 36 -10.83 9.56 0.76
N HIS A 37 -11.37 9.85 -0.43
CA HIS A 37 -12.73 9.45 -0.80
C HIS A 37 -12.74 8.85 -2.21
N VAL A 38 -13.70 7.95 -2.42
CA VAL A 38 -14.06 7.42 -3.74
C VAL A 38 -15.30 8.13 -4.23
N PHE A 39 -15.26 8.63 -5.45
CA PHE A 39 -16.44 9.14 -6.12
C PHE A 39 -17.36 7.98 -6.51
N LEU A 40 -18.59 8.01 -6.01
CA LEU A 40 -19.59 6.98 -6.31
C LEU A 40 -20.49 7.36 -7.48
N GLY A 41 -20.78 8.65 -7.65
CA GLY A 41 -21.69 9.19 -8.65
C GLY A 41 -22.30 10.50 -8.20
N TRP A 42 -23.44 10.84 -8.81
CA TRP A 42 -24.11 12.12 -8.64
C TRP A 42 -25.49 11.96 -8.00
N ALA A 43 -25.93 12.95 -7.23
CA ALA A 43 -27.29 13.07 -6.71
C ALA A 43 -27.74 14.53 -6.67
N ALA A 44 -29.06 14.79 -6.70
CA ALA A 44 -29.61 16.16 -6.65
C ALA A 44 -29.61 16.75 -5.24
N ASP A 45 -29.36 15.94 -4.19
CA ASP A 45 -29.26 16.37 -2.81
C ASP A 45 -27.80 16.29 -2.35
N SER A 46 -27.24 17.40 -1.82
CA SER A 46 -25.87 17.47 -1.32
C SER A 46 -25.62 16.56 -0.12
N SER A 47 -26.62 16.12 0.59
CA SER A 47 -26.54 15.19 1.73
C SER A 47 -26.79 13.72 1.34
N ALA A 48 -27.01 13.43 0.06
CA ALA A 48 -27.29 12.07 -0.40
C ALA A 48 -26.13 11.11 -0.10
N THR A 49 -26.48 9.93 0.41
CA THR A 49 -25.58 8.80 0.64
C THR A 49 -25.70 7.72 -0.44
N SER A 50 -26.64 7.89 -1.37
CA SER A 50 -26.87 6.99 -2.51
C SER A 50 -26.81 7.73 -3.83
N VAL A 51 -26.30 7.04 -4.86
CA VAL A 51 -26.15 7.58 -6.21
C VAL A 51 -27.46 7.57 -6.97
N ALA A 52 -27.82 8.71 -7.57
CA ALA A 52 -28.92 8.80 -8.51
C ALA A 52 -28.45 8.62 -9.97
N TYR A 53 -27.25 9.13 -10.29
CA TYR A 53 -26.70 9.10 -11.65
C TYR A 53 -25.23 8.68 -11.61
N ALA A 54 -24.87 7.65 -12.34
CA ALA A 54 -23.46 7.32 -12.62
C ALA A 54 -22.87 8.31 -13.65
N PRO A 55 -21.54 8.46 -13.74
CA PRO A 55 -20.90 9.12 -14.87
C PRO A 55 -21.34 8.50 -16.19
N GLY A 56 -21.71 9.35 -17.18
CA GLY A 56 -22.23 8.88 -18.45
C GLY A 56 -23.71 8.43 -18.42
N ALA A 57 -24.40 8.52 -17.28
CA ALA A 57 -25.83 8.20 -17.20
C ALA A 57 -26.70 9.14 -18.02
N THR A 58 -27.89 8.68 -18.40
CA THR A 58 -28.87 9.49 -19.11
C THR A 58 -29.71 10.31 -18.14
N TYR A 59 -29.70 11.62 -18.30
CA TYR A 59 -30.54 12.58 -17.58
C TYR A 59 -31.75 12.95 -18.44
N THR A 60 -32.96 12.72 -17.90
CA THR A 60 -34.22 12.92 -18.63
C THR A 60 -35.09 14.05 -18.10
N ALA A 61 -34.87 14.49 -16.85
CA ALA A 61 -35.71 15.51 -16.22
C ALA A 61 -35.67 16.85 -16.99
N GLU A 62 -36.82 17.54 -17.03
CA GLU A 62 -37.00 18.79 -17.75
C GLU A 62 -36.93 19.98 -16.78
N GLU A 63 -35.78 20.11 -16.08
CA GLU A 63 -35.54 21.14 -15.08
C GLU A 63 -34.05 21.51 -14.99
N ASP A 64 -33.79 22.70 -14.47
CA ASP A 64 -32.45 23.08 -14.07
C ASP A 64 -32.10 22.36 -12.74
N VAL A 65 -30.89 21.79 -12.69
CA VAL A 65 -30.47 21.03 -11.49
C VAL A 65 -29.00 21.23 -11.20
N THR A 66 -28.63 21.17 -9.92
CA THR A 66 -27.25 20.96 -9.48
C THR A 66 -27.12 19.52 -9.01
N LEU A 67 -26.19 18.79 -9.62
CA LEU A 67 -25.83 17.43 -9.21
C LEU A 67 -24.59 17.49 -8.33
N TYR A 68 -24.72 16.99 -7.11
CA TYR A 68 -23.68 16.94 -6.10
C TYR A 68 -22.97 15.60 -6.13
N ALA A 69 -21.66 15.62 -5.98
CA ALA A 69 -20.88 14.39 -5.87
C ALA A 69 -21.24 13.61 -4.60
N VAL A 70 -21.47 12.32 -4.77
CA VAL A 70 -21.66 11.37 -3.66
C VAL A 70 -20.33 10.68 -3.43
N TRP A 71 -19.85 10.75 -2.20
CA TRP A 71 -18.54 10.25 -1.79
C TRP A 71 -18.64 9.09 -0.82
N GLN A 72 -17.72 8.14 -0.95
CA GLN A 72 -17.44 7.13 0.05
C GLN A 72 -16.06 7.40 0.64
N GLU A 73 -15.97 7.50 1.95
CA GLU A 73 -14.70 7.61 2.65
C GLU A 73 -13.90 6.30 2.48
N ARG A 74 -12.60 6.43 2.21
CA ARG A 74 -11.66 5.31 2.22
C ARG A 74 -11.20 5.08 3.65
N ASN A 75 -11.53 3.93 4.18
CA ASN A 75 -11.04 3.45 5.46
C ASN A 75 -10.21 2.20 5.19
N TYR A 76 -8.92 2.35 4.93
CA TYR A 76 -8.00 1.24 4.75
C TYR A 76 -6.99 1.16 5.89
N ASP A 77 -6.43 0.01 6.07
CA ASP A 77 -5.42 -0.31 7.07
C ASP A 77 -4.49 -1.37 6.46
N PHE A 78 -3.22 -1.01 6.27
CA PHE A 78 -2.19 -1.95 5.91
C PHE A 78 -1.41 -2.32 7.16
N SER A 79 -0.98 -3.57 7.24
CA SER A 79 -0.13 -3.99 8.36
C SER A 79 0.99 -4.91 7.90
N VAL A 80 2.07 -4.91 8.67
CA VAL A 80 3.18 -5.84 8.51
C VAL A 80 3.39 -6.62 9.82
N SER A 81 3.50 -7.93 9.70
CA SER A 81 3.64 -8.84 10.84
C SER A 81 4.56 -10.02 10.51
N ASP A 82 4.79 -10.87 11.52
CA ASP A 82 5.49 -12.15 11.39
C ASP A 82 6.89 -12.04 10.76
N LEU A 83 7.60 -10.92 11.02
CA LEU A 83 8.98 -10.76 10.55
C LEU A 83 9.89 -11.78 11.23
N THR A 84 10.46 -12.64 10.43
CA THR A 84 11.39 -13.68 10.85
C THR A 84 12.67 -13.67 10.05
N VAL A 85 13.76 -14.08 10.70
CA VAL A 85 15.09 -14.26 10.08
C VAL A 85 15.53 -15.68 10.37
N THR A 86 15.95 -16.41 9.35
CA THR A 86 16.38 -17.79 9.51
C THR A 86 17.66 -18.06 8.72
N PRO A 87 18.72 -18.56 9.40
CA PRO A 87 18.86 -18.75 10.82
C PRO A 87 18.95 -17.41 11.60
N ASP A 88 18.67 -17.43 12.91
CA ASP A 88 18.78 -16.27 13.82
C ASP A 88 20.22 -16.00 14.29
N GLU A 89 21.12 -16.97 14.07
CA GLU A 89 22.56 -16.81 14.22
C GLU A 89 23.28 -17.28 12.95
N ILE A 90 24.18 -16.48 12.45
CA ILE A 90 24.91 -16.75 11.20
C ILE A 90 26.37 -16.28 11.32
N GLU A 91 27.27 -16.89 10.59
CA GLU A 91 28.63 -16.39 10.42
C GLU A 91 28.67 -15.23 9.42
N GLN A 92 29.69 -14.37 9.54
CA GLN A 92 29.99 -13.32 8.55
C GLN A 92 29.96 -13.90 7.14
N TYR A 93 29.42 -13.12 6.20
CA TYR A 93 29.27 -13.50 4.78
C TYR A 93 28.36 -14.69 4.51
N GLY A 94 27.69 -15.21 5.53
CA GLY A 94 26.63 -16.20 5.37
C GLY A 94 25.35 -15.62 4.80
N LYS A 95 24.33 -16.45 4.66
CA LYS A 95 23.04 -16.09 4.07
C LYS A 95 21.91 -16.38 5.07
N VAL A 96 21.03 -15.40 5.26
CA VAL A 96 19.78 -15.56 6.02
C VAL A 96 18.58 -15.39 5.09
N THR A 97 17.49 -16.07 5.39
CA THR A 97 16.20 -15.89 4.73
C THR A 97 15.32 -15.00 5.61
N ILE A 98 14.80 -13.93 5.05
CA ILE A 98 13.88 -12.98 5.67
C ILE A 98 12.48 -13.26 5.17
N LYS A 99 11.53 -13.36 6.08
CA LYS A 99 10.11 -13.58 5.77
C LYS A 99 9.25 -12.67 6.61
N PHE A 100 8.22 -12.08 6.02
CA PHE A 100 7.17 -11.34 6.72
C PHE A 100 5.85 -11.38 5.96
N ARG A 101 4.79 -11.03 6.67
CA ARG A 101 3.42 -10.98 6.16
C ARG A 101 2.94 -9.54 6.07
N LEU A 102 2.22 -9.25 5.00
CA LEU A 102 1.48 -8.02 4.76
C LEU A 102 -0.01 -8.32 4.69
N ASP A 103 -0.81 -7.51 5.35
CA ASP A 103 -2.27 -7.58 5.30
C ASP A 103 -2.87 -6.24 4.86
N SER A 104 -3.96 -6.31 4.12
CA SER A 104 -4.84 -5.18 3.81
C SER A 104 -6.25 -5.48 4.34
N TRP A 105 -6.79 -4.55 5.12
CA TRP A 105 -8.07 -4.69 5.81
C TRP A 105 -9.20 -3.85 5.19
N ASP A 106 -9.13 -3.52 3.91
CA ASP A 106 -10.21 -2.84 3.21
C ASP A 106 -11.06 -3.80 2.37
N ARG A 107 -12.38 -3.49 2.33
CA ARG A 107 -13.38 -4.29 1.60
C ARG A 107 -13.56 -3.88 0.14
N ASN A 108 -13.21 -2.67 -0.23
CA ASN A 108 -13.94 -2.05 -1.32
C ASN A 108 -13.14 -1.81 -2.61
N LEU A 109 -11.81 -1.78 -2.59
CA LEU A 109 -11.02 -1.45 -3.77
C LEU A 109 -9.69 -2.18 -3.79
N PRO A 110 -9.19 -2.55 -5.00
CA PRO A 110 -7.80 -2.90 -5.14
C PRO A 110 -6.92 -1.67 -4.85
N TYR A 111 -5.80 -1.89 -4.18
CA TYR A 111 -4.73 -0.91 -3.98
C TYR A 111 -3.54 -1.32 -4.80
N GLU A 112 -2.97 -0.37 -5.51
CA GLU A 112 -1.81 -0.58 -6.37
C GLU A 112 -0.62 0.22 -5.83
N ASP A 113 0.57 -0.28 -6.11
CA ASP A 113 1.84 0.37 -5.81
C ASP A 113 2.06 0.74 -4.33
N ILE A 114 1.53 -0.07 -3.40
CA ILE A 114 1.75 0.15 -1.96
C ILE A 114 3.22 -0.12 -1.62
N PRO A 115 3.96 0.88 -1.13
CA PRO A 115 5.39 0.75 -0.88
C PRO A 115 5.69 -0.16 0.31
N VAL A 116 6.70 -1.00 0.15
CA VAL A 116 7.23 -1.93 1.16
C VAL A 116 8.74 -1.80 1.21
N GLU A 117 9.28 -1.64 2.40
CA GLU A 117 10.74 -1.62 2.61
C GLU A 117 11.16 -2.51 3.77
N VAL A 118 12.39 -3.02 3.67
CA VAL A 118 13.10 -3.61 4.80
C VAL A 118 14.42 -2.87 5.01
N LEU A 119 14.67 -2.51 6.25
CA LEU A 119 15.88 -1.84 6.68
C LEU A 119 16.71 -2.77 7.55
N LEU A 120 18.03 -2.74 7.36
CA LEU A 120 19.01 -3.38 8.23
C LEU A 120 19.81 -2.26 8.92
N ASN A 121 19.74 -2.20 10.25
CA ASN A 121 20.40 -1.16 11.06
C ASN A 121 20.11 0.26 10.54
N GLY A 122 18.89 0.51 10.07
CA GLY A 122 18.44 1.80 9.53
C GLY A 122 18.74 2.05 8.04
N ALA A 123 19.51 1.19 7.37
CA ALA A 123 19.75 1.30 5.93
C ALA A 123 18.77 0.42 5.15
N VAL A 124 18.16 0.96 4.08
CA VAL A 124 17.26 0.20 3.21
C VAL A 124 18.04 -0.88 2.46
N ILE A 125 17.64 -2.14 2.63
CA ILE A 125 18.22 -3.32 1.97
C ILE A 125 17.28 -3.98 0.97
N TYR A 126 15.98 -3.68 1.06
CA TYR A 126 14.94 -4.19 0.16
C TYR A 126 13.87 -3.12 0.01
N SER A 127 13.42 -2.88 -1.21
CA SER A 127 12.34 -1.97 -1.53
C SER A 127 11.54 -2.51 -2.71
N THR A 128 10.22 -2.50 -2.59
CA THR A 128 9.29 -2.92 -3.64
C THR A 128 7.95 -2.24 -3.45
N THR A 129 7.03 -2.44 -4.40
CA THR A 129 5.62 -2.14 -4.24
C THR A 129 4.80 -3.42 -4.32
N VAL A 130 3.64 -3.43 -3.69
CA VAL A 130 2.69 -4.54 -3.72
C VAL A 130 1.29 -4.05 -4.05
N ASN A 131 0.52 -4.92 -4.70
CA ASN A 131 -0.89 -4.65 -5.02
C ASN A 131 -1.76 -5.53 -4.13
N PHE A 132 -2.79 -4.95 -3.52
CA PHE A 132 -3.76 -5.67 -2.73
C PHE A 132 -5.12 -5.69 -3.42
N SER A 133 -5.74 -6.86 -3.52
CA SER A 133 -7.18 -6.98 -3.66
C SER A 133 -7.85 -6.74 -2.29
N ALA A 134 -9.17 -6.50 -2.29
CA ALA A 134 -9.92 -6.38 -1.04
C ALA A 134 -9.59 -7.55 -0.09
N TYR A 135 -9.27 -7.24 1.19
CA TYR A 135 -8.80 -8.23 2.18
C TYR A 135 -7.60 -9.07 1.71
N GLY A 136 -6.64 -8.41 1.10
CA GLY A 136 -5.46 -9.09 0.58
C GLY A 136 -4.46 -9.48 1.66
N VAL A 137 -3.85 -10.65 1.47
CA VAL A 137 -2.69 -11.10 2.26
C VAL A 137 -1.56 -11.38 1.28
N GLN A 138 -0.35 -10.91 1.60
CA GLN A 138 0.85 -11.23 0.87
C GLN A 138 1.97 -11.68 1.81
N ASN A 139 2.76 -12.64 1.37
CA ASN A 139 3.97 -13.05 2.07
C ASN A 139 5.17 -12.67 1.24
N ILE A 140 6.09 -11.92 1.85
CA ILE A 140 7.36 -11.55 1.24
C ILE A 140 8.44 -12.47 1.81
N VAL A 141 9.24 -13.03 0.92
CA VAL A 141 10.38 -13.90 1.27
C VAL A 141 11.54 -13.53 0.37
N PHE A 142 12.70 -13.27 0.96
CA PHE A 142 13.94 -13.06 0.21
C PHE A 142 15.17 -13.44 1.03
N ASP A 143 16.27 -13.68 0.35
CA ASP A 143 17.54 -14.00 0.95
C ASP A 143 18.43 -12.76 1.06
N LEU A 144 19.12 -12.62 2.18
CA LEU A 144 20.11 -11.58 2.45
C LEU A 144 21.48 -12.21 2.71
N ASN A 145 22.49 -11.79 1.97
CA ASN A 145 23.88 -12.08 2.31
C ASN A 145 24.33 -11.09 3.38
N VAL A 146 24.71 -11.58 4.55
CA VAL A 146 25.20 -10.72 5.63
C VAL A 146 26.61 -10.25 5.34
N GLY A 147 26.93 -9.03 5.78
CA GLY A 147 28.27 -8.44 5.61
C GLY A 147 29.24 -8.80 6.73
N ALA A 148 30.22 -7.92 6.90
CA ALA A 148 31.29 -8.07 7.88
C ALA A 148 30.91 -7.60 9.29
N SER A 149 29.78 -6.92 9.48
CA SER A 149 29.35 -6.39 10.78
C SER A 149 29.01 -7.51 11.73
N LEU A 150 29.66 -7.52 12.91
CA LEU A 150 29.45 -8.53 13.95
C LEU A 150 28.41 -8.09 14.98
N GLY A 151 27.88 -9.07 15.71
CA GLY A 151 26.93 -8.85 16.80
C GLY A 151 25.48 -8.79 16.34
N GLU A 152 24.63 -8.24 17.19
CA GLU A 152 23.22 -8.11 16.91
C GLU A 152 22.94 -7.13 15.75
N GLN A 153 22.13 -7.56 14.83
CA GLN A 153 21.64 -6.80 13.69
C GLN A 153 20.14 -6.62 13.82
N THR A 154 19.63 -5.42 13.59
CA THR A 154 18.20 -5.11 13.67
C THR A 154 17.61 -4.96 12.27
N LEU A 155 16.57 -5.73 12.00
CA LEU A 155 15.73 -5.60 10.81
C LEU A 155 14.43 -4.86 11.17
N VAL A 156 13.99 -3.99 10.27
CA VAL A 156 12.70 -3.31 10.34
C VAL A 156 12.01 -3.49 8.99
N ALA A 157 10.86 -4.16 8.97
CA ALA A 157 9.99 -4.18 7.81
C ALA A 157 8.89 -3.13 7.97
N ARG A 158 8.57 -2.40 6.89
CA ARG A 158 7.53 -1.37 6.90
C ARG A 158 6.73 -1.35 5.61
N VAL A 159 5.44 -1.04 5.72
CA VAL A 159 4.49 -0.91 4.62
C VAL A 159 3.84 0.47 4.67
N ASN A 160 3.62 1.09 3.50
CA ASN A 160 2.92 2.39 3.37
C ASN A 160 3.37 3.48 4.35
N TRP A 161 4.66 3.54 4.67
CA TRP A 161 5.19 4.45 5.71
C TRP A 161 5.20 5.94 5.30
N ALA A 162 5.10 6.24 4.02
CA ALA A 162 5.23 7.60 3.46
C ALA A 162 3.87 8.29 3.22
N ASP A 163 2.80 7.53 3.02
CA ASP A 163 1.45 8.04 2.80
C ASP A 163 0.48 7.53 3.86
N HIS A 164 0.29 8.33 4.90
CA HIS A 164 -0.56 7.96 6.03
C HIS A 164 -1.93 8.65 5.99
N ASN A 165 -2.24 9.37 4.91
CA ASN A 165 -3.32 10.35 4.91
C ASN A 165 -4.73 9.75 5.01
N SER A 166 -4.85 8.42 4.97
CA SER A 166 -6.17 7.75 4.99
C SER A 166 -6.16 6.42 5.72
N GLU A 167 -5.05 6.04 6.31
CA GLU A 167 -4.98 4.81 7.11
C GLU A 167 -5.64 5.00 8.46
N THR A 168 -6.51 4.08 8.84
CA THR A 168 -7.18 4.09 10.14
C THR A 168 -6.23 3.78 11.28
N ARG A 169 -5.13 3.07 11.01
CA ARG A 169 -4.07 2.74 11.96
C ARG A 169 -2.72 2.78 11.26
N THR A 170 -1.77 3.50 11.82
CA THR A 170 -0.40 3.58 11.33
C THR A 170 0.61 2.86 12.23
N GLY A 171 0.17 2.47 13.43
CA GLY A 171 1.03 1.79 14.41
C GLY A 171 1.38 0.34 14.07
N ASN A 172 0.67 -0.28 13.13
CA ASN A 172 0.88 -1.64 12.63
C ASN A 172 1.60 -1.71 11.28
N ASN A 173 2.02 -0.56 10.76
CA ASN A 173 2.75 -0.45 9.49
C ASN A 173 4.23 -0.81 9.60
N THR A 174 4.69 -1.15 10.79
CA THR A 174 6.11 -1.42 11.06
C THR A 174 6.23 -2.59 12.03
N THR A 175 7.19 -3.49 11.75
CA THR A 175 7.58 -4.57 12.66
C THR A 175 9.10 -4.73 12.63
N SER A 176 9.68 -5.32 13.68
CA SER A 176 11.12 -5.51 13.81
C SER A 176 11.48 -6.91 14.27
N ALA A 177 12.68 -7.35 13.89
CA ALA A 177 13.31 -8.58 14.36
C ALA A 177 14.82 -8.38 14.46
N THR A 178 15.49 -9.21 15.25
CA THR A 178 16.95 -9.20 15.35
C THR A 178 17.54 -10.57 14.99
N PHE A 179 18.80 -10.56 14.58
CA PHE A 179 19.62 -11.77 14.39
C PHE A 179 21.07 -11.45 14.72
N THR A 180 21.89 -12.47 14.99
CA THR A 180 23.28 -12.30 15.41
C THR A 180 24.25 -12.77 14.33
N VAL A 181 25.22 -11.90 13.98
CA VAL A 181 26.33 -12.24 13.09
C VAL A 181 27.58 -12.56 13.94
N LYS A 182 28.07 -13.78 13.78
CA LYS A 182 29.26 -14.29 14.45
C LYS A 182 30.49 -14.20 13.55
N LYS A 183 31.65 -14.08 14.16
CA LYS A 183 32.93 -14.15 13.43
C LYS A 183 33.12 -15.57 12.89
N VAL A 184 33.57 -15.66 11.62
CA VAL A 184 34.06 -16.94 11.08
C VAL A 184 35.23 -17.43 11.92
N VAL A 185 35.09 -18.61 12.50
CA VAL A 185 36.19 -19.28 13.19
C VAL A 185 36.96 -20.09 12.14
N GLU A 186 38.11 -19.56 11.72
CA GLU A 186 39.03 -20.36 10.93
C GLU A 186 39.51 -21.52 11.82
N THR A 187 39.04 -22.74 11.52
CA THR A 187 39.64 -23.93 12.07
C THR A 187 41.03 -24.05 11.43
N SER A 188 42.07 -23.65 12.20
CA SER A 188 43.43 -23.89 11.77
C SER A 188 43.60 -25.38 11.52
N ALA A 189 43.80 -25.76 10.26
CA ALA A 189 44.19 -27.10 9.96
C ALA A 189 45.45 -27.43 10.77
N SER A 190 45.40 -28.41 11.64
CA SER A 190 46.61 -28.92 12.32
C SER A 190 47.65 -29.19 11.28
N PRO A 191 48.90 -28.72 11.44
CA PRO A 191 49.94 -29.03 10.49
C PRO A 191 50.09 -30.57 10.42
N ILE A 192 49.98 -31.08 9.22
CA ILE A 192 50.25 -32.51 8.96
C ILE A 192 51.76 -32.68 9.28
N SER A 193 52.04 -33.36 10.40
CA SER A 193 53.40 -33.79 10.71
C SER A 193 53.78 -34.88 9.73
N VAL A 194 54.53 -34.53 8.69
CA VAL A 194 55.14 -35.55 7.80
C VAL A 194 56.36 -36.05 8.56
N ASN A 195 56.22 -37.16 9.27
CA ASN A 195 57.38 -37.89 9.78
C ASN A 195 58.08 -38.53 8.58
N GLY A 196 59.13 -37.87 8.09
CA GLY A 196 60.06 -38.44 7.17
C GLY A 196 60.99 -39.37 7.96
N GLU A 197 60.83 -40.66 7.80
CA GLU A 197 61.89 -41.62 8.10
C GLU A 197 62.75 -41.77 6.88
N TYR A 198 64.09 -41.57 7.09
CA TYR A 198 65.13 -41.99 6.18
C TYR A 198 65.69 -43.32 6.65
#